data_9d2e621fd3bfa00b108f20951c160b64
#
_entry.id   9d2e621fd3bfa00b108f20951c160b64
#
_cell.length_a   1.000
_cell.length_b   1.000
_cell.length_c   1.000
_cell.angle_alpha   90.00
_cell.angle_beta   90.00
_cell.angle_gamma   90.00
#
_symmetry.space_group_name_H-M   'P 1'
#
loop_
_entity.id
_entity.type
_entity.pdbx_description
1 polymer ?
#
loop_
_entity_poly.entity_id
_entity_poly.type
_entity_poly.pdbx_seq_one_letter_code
_entity_poly.pdbx_strand_id
1 'polypeptide(L)'
;TPSYCGLSAATLLTIRTGFEDQGVPLRPVFLMRDPIERIVSSLRMQRRKQGLQDSAGEIQALRDLCRERPERINLRSDYGHTLTALKDSFGLKHCFIATYEQMFHQNCWAELCRFLGVRSQEPQWEQRVNVSRTDTDLPEELLKQLGQWQEPTLAAVQLHCPELDLNQL
;
A
#
# COMPACT_ATOMS: atom_id res chain seq x y z
N THR A 1 4.91 -4.53 7.17
CA THR A 1 4.86 -3.11 7.61
C THR A 1 5.11 -2.19 6.43
N PRO A 2 4.60 -0.94 6.43
CA PRO A 2 4.86 0.03 5.35
C PRO A 2 6.35 0.35 5.13
N SER A 3 7.22 -0.03 6.05
CA SER A 3 8.68 0.19 5.94
C SER A 3 9.36 -0.78 4.97
N TYR A 4 8.78 -1.94 4.73
CA TYR A 4 9.38 -2.93 3.83
C TYR A 4 9.21 -2.61 2.34
N CYS A 5 8.27 -1.74 1.97
CA CYS A 5 8.09 -1.33 0.58
C CYS A 5 9.30 -0.56 -0.01
N GLY A 6 10.15 0.01 0.84
CA GLY A 6 11.38 0.68 0.41
C GLY A 6 12.63 -0.20 0.37
N LEU A 7 12.50 -1.51 0.62
CA LEU A 7 13.66 -2.40 0.58
C LEU A 7 14.02 -2.75 -0.87
N SER A 8 15.34 -2.80 -1.14
CA SER A 8 15.83 -3.26 -2.43
C SER A 8 15.67 -4.79 -2.58
N ALA A 9 15.66 -5.27 -3.80
CA ALA A 9 15.65 -6.70 -4.09
C ALA A 9 16.81 -7.44 -3.40
N ALA A 10 18.00 -6.84 -3.37
CA ALA A 10 19.16 -7.41 -2.68
C ALA A 10 18.94 -7.57 -1.17
N THR A 11 18.33 -6.57 -0.53
CA THR A 11 17.99 -6.64 0.90
C THR A 11 16.93 -7.71 1.16
N LEU A 12 15.88 -7.77 0.32
CA LEU A 12 14.83 -8.79 0.42
C LEU A 12 15.41 -10.20 0.21
N LEU A 13 16.35 -10.37 -0.72
CA LEU A 13 17.03 -11.64 -0.96
C LEU A 13 17.87 -12.06 0.25
N THR A 14 18.60 -11.12 0.87
CA THR A 14 19.37 -11.40 2.11
C THR A 14 18.43 -11.86 3.24
N ILE A 15 17.30 -11.20 3.41
CA ILE A 15 16.30 -11.59 4.41
C ILE A 15 15.78 -12.99 4.10
N ARG A 16 15.40 -13.24 2.85
CA ARG A 16 14.91 -14.54 2.40
C ARG A 16 15.90 -15.65 2.72
N THR A 17 17.16 -15.51 2.26
CA THR A 17 18.22 -16.50 2.48
C THR A 17 18.46 -16.75 3.96
N GLY A 18 18.52 -15.69 4.79
CA GLY A 18 18.75 -15.85 6.22
C GLY A 18 17.63 -16.63 6.94
N PHE A 19 16.39 -16.56 6.47
CA PHE A 19 15.30 -17.39 7.01
C PHE A 19 15.30 -18.79 6.43
N GLU A 20 15.56 -18.94 5.14
CA GLU A 20 15.64 -20.26 4.48
C GLU A 20 16.78 -21.11 5.06
N ASP A 21 17.92 -20.53 5.41
CA ASP A 21 19.04 -21.19 6.08
C ASP A 21 18.66 -21.74 7.48
N GLN A 22 17.62 -21.17 8.08
CA GLN A 22 17.04 -21.67 9.35
C GLN A 22 15.82 -22.59 9.13
N GLY A 23 15.58 -23.02 7.90
CA GLY A 23 14.44 -23.87 7.54
C GLY A 23 13.08 -23.18 7.61
N VAL A 24 13.04 -21.83 7.58
CA VAL A 24 11.80 -21.05 7.66
C VAL A 24 11.48 -20.46 6.29
N PRO A 25 10.51 -21.01 5.55
CA PRO A 25 10.10 -20.44 4.26
C PRO A 25 9.37 -19.13 4.47
N LEU A 26 9.75 -18.09 3.70
CA LEU A 26 9.06 -16.81 3.69
C LEU A 26 7.90 -16.82 2.69
N ARG A 27 6.82 -16.18 3.08
CA ARG A 27 5.61 -15.99 2.25
C ARG A 27 5.27 -14.51 2.17
N PRO A 28 5.79 -13.79 1.17
CA PRO A 28 5.57 -12.36 1.04
C PRO A 28 4.10 -12.05 0.74
N VAL A 29 3.55 -11.08 1.47
CA VAL A 29 2.21 -10.53 1.25
C VAL A 29 2.34 -9.05 0.96
N PHE A 30 1.81 -8.62 -0.16
CA PHE A 30 1.77 -7.21 -0.55
C PHE A 30 0.33 -6.79 -0.82
N LEU A 31 -0.18 -5.91 0.04
CA LEU A 31 -1.50 -5.31 -0.11
C LEU A 31 -1.35 -3.87 -0.58
N MET A 32 -1.93 -3.59 -1.73
CA MET A 32 -1.98 -2.26 -2.31
C MET A 32 -3.31 -1.59 -1.94
N ARG A 33 -3.32 -0.28 -1.94
CA ARG A 33 -4.49 0.56 -1.77
C ARG A 33 -4.42 1.66 -2.82
N ASP A 34 -5.54 2.32 -3.10
CA ASP A 34 -5.51 3.55 -3.89
C ASP A 34 -4.36 4.45 -3.40
N PRO A 35 -3.37 4.73 -4.26
CA PRO A 35 -2.19 5.49 -3.86
C PRO A 35 -2.52 6.92 -3.44
N ILE A 36 -3.58 7.53 -3.98
CA ILE A 36 -4.06 8.87 -3.61
C ILE A 36 -4.65 8.83 -2.20
N GLU A 37 -5.58 7.90 -1.95
CA GLU A 37 -6.17 7.72 -0.61
C GLU A 37 -5.09 7.40 0.44
N ARG A 38 -4.09 6.61 0.06
CA ARG A 38 -2.97 6.29 0.95
C ARG A 38 -2.18 7.53 1.32
N ILE A 39 -1.88 8.41 0.36
CA ILE A 39 -1.17 9.67 0.59
C ILE A 39 -1.99 10.57 1.52
N VAL A 40 -3.26 10.79 1.20
CA VAL A 40 -4.18 11.60 2.01
C VAL A 40 -4.30 11.06 3.43
N SER A 41 -4.49 9.75 3.58
CA SER A 41 -4.59 9.10 4.89
C SER A 41 -3.29 9.23 5.70
N SER A 42 -2.13 9.16 5.05
CA SER A 42 -0.82 9.37 5.69
C SER A 42 -0.67 10.80 6.20
N LEU A 43 -1.08 11.79 5.39
CA LEU A 43 -1.08 13.21 5.76
C LEU A 43 -1.98 13.46 6.98
N ARG A 44 -3.22 12.96 6.94
CA ARG A 44 -4.19 13.05 8.03
C ARG A 44 -3.65 12.43 9.32
N MET A 45 -3.05 11.26 9.22
CA MET A 45 -2.42 10.60 10.39
C MET A 45 -1.29 11.43 10.98
N GLN A 46 -0.44 12.03 10.15
CA GLN A 46 0.66 12.88 10.59
C GLN A 46 0.14 14.14 11.29
N ARG A 47 -0.83 14.83 10.71
CA ARG A 47 -1.46 16.03 11.28
C ARG A 47 -2.15 15.70 12.62
N ARG A 48 -2.88 14.60 12.70
CA ARG A 48 -3.52 14.15 13.95
C ARG A 48 -2.50 13.91 15.08
N LYS A 49 -1.33 13.33 14.77
CA LYS A 49 -0.25 13.16 15.75
C LYS A 49 0.31 14.49 16.27
N GLN A 50 0.17 15.56 15.49
CA GLN A 50 0.56 16.92 15.85
C GLN A 50 -0.57 17.71 16.53
N GLY A 51 -1.75 17.11 16.73
CA GLY A 51 -2.93 17.78 17.28
C GLY A 51 -3.65 18.69 16.29
N LEU A 52 -3.30 18.65 15.00
CA LEU A 52 -3.86 19.49 13.94
C LEU A 52 -5.03 18.76 13.27
N GLN A 53 -6.25 19.30 13.36
CA GLN A 53 -7.46 18.66 12.80
C GLN A 53 -8.33 19.64 11.98
N ASP A 54 -7.83 20.83 11.71
CA ASP A 54 -8.56 21.84 10.91
C ASP A 54 -8.51 21.54 9.40
N SER A 55 -9.62 21.74 8.72
CA SER A 55 -9.78 21.46 7.28
C SER A 55 -8.93 22.37 6.41
N ALA A 56 -8.80 23.64 6.77
CA ALA A 56 -8.03 24.61 5.99
C ALA A 56 -6.53 24.24 5.98
N GLY A 57 -6.00 23.86 7.14
CA GLY A 57 -4.64 23.38 7.26
C GLY A 57 -4.42 22.02 6.58
N GLU A 58 -5.45 21.15 6.51
CA GLU A 58 -5.36 19.90 5.73
C GLU A 58 -5.18 20.20 4.24
N ILE A 59 -6.01 21.09 3.68
CA ILE A 59 -5.92 21.49 2.28
C ILE A 59 -4.56 22.16 1.99
N GLN A 60 -4.08 23.04 2.88
CA GLN A 60 -2.78 23.68 2.71
C GLN A 60 -1.64 22.67 2.74
N ALA A 61 -1.65 21.75 3.70
CA ALA A 61 -0.64 20.68 3.79
C ALA A 61 -0.66 19.76 2.56
N LEU A 62 -1.83 19.52 1.96
CA LEU A 62 -1.94 18.75 0.73
C LEU A 62 -1.37 19.52 -0.48
N ARG A 63 -1.58 20.84 -0.56
CA ARG A 63 -0.95 21.70 -1.60
C ARG A 63 0.57 21.66 -1.51
N ASP A 64 1.08 21.79 -0.28
CA ASP A 64 2.53 21.76 -0.05
C ASP A 64 3.10 20.39 -0.45
N LEU A 65 2.40 19.31 -0.11
CA LEU A 65 2.78 17.97 -0.50
C LEU A 65 2.80 17.75 -2.03
N CYS A 66 1.79 18.27 -2.75
CA CYS A 66 1.75 18.19 -4.20
C CYS A 66 2.88 18.98 -4.85
N ARG A 67 3.29 20.10 -4.25
CA ARG A 67 4.41 20.95 -4.71
C ARG A 67 5.76 20.31 -4.44
N GLU A 68 5.97 19.80 -3.23
CA GLU A 68 7.27 19.32 -2.75
C GLU A 68 7.56 17.87 -3.17
N ARG A 69 6.52 17.05 -3.32
CA ARG A 69 6.60 15.62 -3.68
C ARG A 69 7.70 14.87 -2.93
N PRO A 70 7.68 14.86 -1.58
CA PRO A 70 8.78 14.31 -0.80
C PRO A 70 9.00 12.83 -1.09
N GLU A 71 10.24 12.45 -1.34
CA GLU A 71 10.65 11.09 -1.72
C GLU A 71 10.13 10.02 -0.75
N ARG A 72 10.13 10.30 0.55
CA ARG A 72 9.62 9.37 1.57
C ARG A 72 8.16 8.99 1.38
N ILE A 73 7.33 9.90 0.88
CA ILE A 73 5.92 9.63 0.61
C ILE A 73 5.78 8.90 -0.71
N ASN A 74 6.55 9.30 -1.71
CA ASN A 74 6.62 8.64 -3.00
C ASN A 74 7.02 7.18 -2.84
N LEU A 75 8.12 6.91 -2.15
CA LEU A 75 8.65 5.55 -1.95
C LEU A 75 7.62 4.56 -1.37
N ARG A 76 6.77 5.02 -0.45
CA ARG A 76 5.71 4.18 0.13
C ARG A 76 4.53 3.95 -0.81
N SER A 77 4.33 4.80 -1.78
CA SER A 77 3.30 4.69 -2.82
C SER A 77 3.87 4.19 -4.13
N ASP A 78 5.17 4.02 -4.23
CA ASP A 78 5.84 3.45 -5.40
C ASP A 78 5.67 1.93 -5.39
N TYR A 79 4.52 1.50 -5.85
CA TYR A 79 4.23 0.07 -5.96
C TYR A 79 5.08 -0.60 -7.04
N GLY A 80 5.52 0.15 -8.05
CA GLY A 80 6.43 -0.33 -9.09
C GLY A 80 7.77 -0.78 -8.51
N HIS A 81 8.36 0.04 -7.64
CA HIS A 81 9.58 -0.33 -6.91
C HIS A 81 9.37 -1.61 -6.07
N THR A 82 8.29 -1.66 -5.30
CA THR A 82 7.99 -2.81 -4.44
C THR A 82 7.76 -4.09 -5.25
N LEU A 83 6.96 -4.02 -6.33
CA LEU A 83 6.67 -5.17 -7.20
C LEU A 83 7.92 -5.67 -7.93
N THR A 84 8.76 -4.76 -8.41
CA THR A 84 10.06 -5.12 -9.01
C THR A 84 10.95 -5.82 -7.99
N ALA A 85 11.08 -5.26 -6.79
CA ALA A 85 11.89 -5.86 -5.73
C ALA A 85 11.38 -7.25 -5.31
N LEU A 86 10.06 -7.44 -5.21
CA LEU A 86 9.45 -8.74 -4.94
C LEU A 86 9.65 -9.73 -6.09
N LYS A 87 9.52 -9.28 -7.34
CA LYS A 87 9.75 -10.09 -8.52
C LYS A 87 11.17 -10.63 -8.53
N ASP A 88 12.16 -9.76 -8.31
CA ASP A 88 13.59 -10.10 -8.41
C ASP A 88 14.09 -10.94 -7.23
N SER A 89 13.44 -10.81 -6.04
CA SER A 89 13.86 -11.54 -4.84
C SER A 89 13.08 -12.84 -4.60
N PHE A 90 11.79 -12.90 -4.89
CA PHE A 90 10.92 -14.05 -4.62
C PHE A 90 10.30 -14.63 -5.90
N GLY A 91 10.11 -13.81 -6.94
CA GLY A 91 9.23 -14.08 -8.07
C GLY A 91 7.76 -13.85 -7.68
N LEU A 92 7.02 -13.05 -8.48
CA LEU A 92 5.65 -12.64 -8.12
C LEU A 92 4.69 -13.81 -7.87
N LYS A 93 4.87 -14.93 -8.59
CA LYS A 93 4.06 -16.16 -8.39
C LYS A 93 4.18 -16.77 -6.98
N HIS A 94 5.20 -16.40 -6.22
CA HIS A 94 5.43 -16.85 -4.84
C HIS A 94 5.04 -15.78 -3.82
N CYS A 95 4.40 -14.69 -4.26
CA CYS A 95 3.90 -13.61 -3.43
C CYS A 95 2.36 -13.63 -3.45
N PHE A 96 1.74 -13.28 -2.34
CA PHE A 96 0.33 -12.93 -2.34
C PHE A 96 0.20 -11.44 -2.59
N ILE A 97 -0.45 -11.07 -3.68
CA ILE A 97 -0.63 -9.67 -4.09
C ILE A 97 -2.12 -9.43 -4.27
N ALA A 98 -2.65 -8.43 -3.59
CA ALA A 98 -4.06 -8.06 -3.67
C ALA A 98 -4.25 -6.57 -3.36
N THR A 99 -5.46 -6.05 -3.61
CA THR A 99 -5.83 -4.72 -3.13
C THR A 99 -6.34 -4.80 -1.69
N TYR A 100 -6.27 -3.68 -0.97
CA TYR A 100 -6.82 -3.58 0.38
C TYR A 100 -8.33 -3.85 0.39
N GLU A 101 -9.02 -3.40 -0.64
CA GLU A 101 -10.46 -3.57 -0.81
C GLU A 101 -10.83 -5.04 -1.01
N GLN A 102 -10.05 -5.78 -1.82
CA GLN A 102 -10.26 -7.22 -2.03
C GLN A 102 -10.13 -8.03 -0.74
N MET A 103 -9.32 -7.58 0.22
CA MET A 103 -9.14 -8.29 1.50
C MET A 103 -10.43 -8.42 2.31
N PHE A 104 -11.42 -7.54 2.08
CA PHE A 104 -12.73 -7.62 2.74
C PHE A 104 -13.70 -8.57 2.04
N HIS A 105 -13.29 -9.20 0.95
CA HIS A 105 -14.06 -10.24 0.29
C HIS A 105 -13.65 -11.62 0.84
N GLN A 106 -14.63 -12.42 1.21
CA GLN A 106 -14.42 -13.74 1.82
C GLN A 106 -13.49 -14.65 1.01
N ASN A 107 -13.57 -14.60 -0.32
CA ASN A 107 -12.71 -15.39 -1.21
C ASN A 107 -11.24 -14.99 -1.07
N CYS A 108 -10.92 -13.69 -1.11
CA CYS A 108 -9.55 -13.20 -1.01
C CYS A 108 -8.95 -13.53 0.37
N TRP A 109 -9.72 -13.41 1.44
CA TRP A 109 -9.31 -13.81 2.78
C TRP A 109 -8.98 -15.31 2.86
N ALA A 110 -9.84 -16.16 2.30
CA ALA A 110 -9.61 -17.60 2.26
C ALA A 110 -8.36 -17.96 1.44
N GLU A 111 -8.11 -17.26 0.35
CA GLU A 111 -6.91 -17.43 -0.47
C GLU A 111 -5.64 -17.00 0.29
N LEU A 112 -5.67 -15.87 1.00
CA LEU A 112 -4.56 -15.46 1.86
C LEU A 112 -4.26 -16.50 2.93
N CYS A 113 -5.28 -17.01 3.63
CA CYS A 113 -5.10 -18.04 4.64
C CYS A 113 -4.49 -19.31 4.05
N ARG A 114 -4.94 -19.72 2.87
CA ARG A 114 -4.37 -20.86 2.13
C ARG A 114 -2.92 -20.61 1.74
N PHE A 115 -2.63 -19.43 1.21
CA PHE A 115 -1.27 -19.02 0.86
C PHE A 115 -0.34 -19.04 2.08
N LEU A 116 -0.79 -18.55 3.23
CA LEU A 116 -0.03 -18.55 4.48
C LEU A 116 0.05 -19.95 5.14
N GLY A 117 -0.78 -20.90 4.74
CA GLY A 117 -0.86 -22.22 5.34
C GLY A 117 -1.48 -22.21 6.74
N VAL A 118 -2.34 -21.24 7.02
CA VAL A 118 -3.05 -21.08 8.30
C VAL A 118 -4.52 -21.44 8.16
N ARG A 119 -5.15 -21.85 9.27
CA ARG A 119 -6.59 -22.09 9.29
C ARG A 119 -7.33 -20.78 9.07
N SER A 120 -8.26 -20.77 8.12
CA SER A 120 -9.16 -19.63 7.94
C SER A 120 -10.10 -19.52 9.14
N GLN A 121 -10.13 -18.33 9.74
CA GLN A 121 -11.13 -17.92 10.72
C GLN A 121 -11.81 -16.69 10.14
N GLU A 122 -13.11 -16.57 10.36
CA GLU A 122 -13.86 -15.42 9.88
C GLU A 122 -13.44 -14.16 10.66
N PRO A 123 -12.95 -13.13 9.96
CA PRO A 123 -12.57 -11.88 10.62
C PRO A 123 -13.80 -11.12 11.12
N GLN A 124 -13.59 -10.27 12.10
CA GLN A 124 -14.64 -9.36 12.57
C GLN A 124 -14.73 -8.15 11.63
N TRP A 125 -15.35 -8.33 10.46
CA TRP A 125 -15.41 -7.34 9.38
C TRP A 125 -16.05 -6.00 9.80
N GLU A 126 -16.93 -6.03 10.79
CA GLU A 126 -17.63 -4.84 11.29
C GLU A 126 -16.75 -3.96 12.18
N GLN A 127 -15.67 -4.51 12.71
CA GLN A 127 -14.76 -3.80 13.61
C GLN A 127 -13.79 -2.92 12.83
N ARG A 128 -14.18 -1.67 12.61
CA ARG A 128 -13.30 -0.68 11.96
C ARG A 128 -12.31 -0.11 12.98
N VAL A 129 -11.03 -0.39 12.76
CA VAL A 129 -9.92 0.13 13.56
C VAL A 129 -9.25 1.29 12.80
N ASN A 130 -8.90 2.37 13.51
CA ASN A 130 -8.20 3.53 12.94
C ASN A 130 -8.95 4.29 11.82
N VAL A 131 -10.23 4.50 11.99
CA VAL A 131 -11.03 5.32 11.06
C VAL A 131 -10.53 6.77 11.12
N SER A 132 -9.84 7.21 10.06
CA SER A 132 -9.32 8.59 9.90
C SER A 132 -10.21 9.39 8.94
N ARG A 133 -11.52 9.28 9.05
CA ARG A 133 -12.40 10.11 8.22
C ARG A 133 -12.47 11.50 8.82
N THR A 134 -12.03 12.49 8.06
CA THR A 134 -12.43 13.88 8.22
C THR A 134 -13.47 14.17 7.14
N ASP A 135 -14.47 14.97 7.46
CA ASP A 135 -15.49 15.41 6.50
C ASP A 135 -14.95 16.52 5.59
N THR A 136 -13.64 16.61 5.41
CA THR A 136 -13.04 17.61 4.54
C THR A 136 -13.17 17.18 3.09
N ASP A 137 -13.98 17.94 2.34
CA ASP A 137 -14.00 17.84 0.89
C ASP A 137 -12.70 18.39 0.34
N LEU A 138 -11.92 17.50 -0.28
CA LEU A 138 -10.66 17.88 -0.88
C LEU A 138 -10.91 18.50 -2.26
N PRO A 139 -10.22 19.63 -2.60
CA PRO A 139 -10.35 20.24 -3.91
C PRO A 139 -10.00 19.26 -5.04
N GLU A 140 -10.86 19.18 -6.05
CA GLU A 140 -10.71 18.28 -7.20
C GLU A 140 -9.37 18.49 -7.91
N GLU A 141 -8.90 19.74 -8.00
CA GLU A 141 -7.62 20.08 -8.59
C GLU A 141 -6.43 19.42 -7.87
N LEU A 142 -6.48 19.30 -6.54
CA LEU A 142 -5.44 18.62 -5.78
C LEU A 142 -5.49 17.12 -5.96
N LEU A 143 -6.70 16.53 -6.04
CA LEU A 143 -6.87 15.12 -6.35
C LEU A 143 -6.35 14.79 -7.74
N LYS A 144 -6.59 15.65 -8.72
CA LYS A 144 -6.05 15.54 -10.07
C LYS A 144 -4.52 15.61 -10.10
N GLN A 145 -3.92 16.54 -9.35
CA GLN A 145 -2.45 16.63 -9.23
C GLN A 145 -1.85 15.39 -8.58
N LEU A 146 -2.49 14.83 -7.55
CA LEU A 146 -2.08 13.57 -6.95
C LEU A 146 -2.20 12.41 -7.94
N GLY A 147 -3.29 12.35 -8.71
CA GLY A 147 -3.51 11.36 -9.77
C GLY A 147 -2.37 11.38 -10.78
N GLN A 148 -2.04 12.54 -11.32
CA GLN A 148 -0.92 12.70 -12.25
C GLN A 148 0.42 12.28 -11.62
N TRP A 149 0.63 12.58 -10.35
CA TRP A 149 1.83 12.14 -9.65
C TRP A 149 1.90 10.62 -9.51
N GLN A 150 0.76 9.93 -9.37
CA GLN A 150 0.68 8.48 -9.16
C GLN A 150 0.47 7.67 -10.45
N GLU A 151 0.32 8.31 -11.62
CA GLU A 151 0.21 7.61 -12.91
C GLU A 151 1.32 6.56 -13.14
N PRO A 152 2.63 6.86 -12.89
CA PRO A 152 3.67 5.86 -13.06
C PRO A 152 3.50 4.63 -12.14
N THR A 153 2.98 4.85 -10.93
CA THR A 153 2.68 3.77 -9.97
C THR A 153 1.58 2.85 -10.51
N LEU A 154 0.49 3.41 -11.01
CA LEU A 154 -0.61 2.64 -11.57
C LEU A 154 -0.20 1.88 -12.84
N ALA A 155 0.58 2.52 -13.71
CA ALA A 155 1.14 1.87 -14.90
C ALA A 155 2.05 0.68 -14.54
N ALA A 156 2.85 0.81 -13.48
CA ALA A 156 3.70 -0.28 -12.99
C ALA A 156 2.87 -1.43 -12.39
N VAL A 157 1.79 -1.13 -11.67
CA VAL A 157 0.87 -2.17 -11.17
C VAL A 157 0.26 -2.93 -12.34
N GLN A 158 -0.26 -2.23 -13.36
CA GLN A 158 -0.84 -2.86 -14.55
C GLN A 158 0.17 -3.74 -15.30
N LEU A 159 1.43 -3.33 -15.35
CA LEU A 159 2.51 -4.09 -15.98
C LEU A 159 2.86 -5.38 -15.23
N HIS A 160 2.93 -5.32 -13.90
CA HIS A 160 3.36 -6.44 -13.06
C HIS A 160 2.24 -7.38 -12.65
N CYS A 161 1.01 -6.88 -12.56
CA CYS A 161 -0.18 -7.58 -12.10
C CYS A 161 -1.38 -7.24 -13.00
N PRO A 162 -1.36 -7.65 -14.29
CA PRO A 162 -2.39 -7.29 -15.27
C PRO A 162 -3.77 -7.85 -14.92
N GLU A 163 -3.83 -8.85 -14.05
CA GLU A 163 -5.06 -9.46 -13.55
C GLU A 163 -5.77 -8.63 -12.46
N LEU A 164 -5.08 -7.64 -11.89
CA LEU A 164 -5.68 -6.77 -10.88
C LEU A 164 -6.55 -5.69 -11.55
N ASP A 165 -7.78 -5.58 -11.08
CA ASP A 165 -8.68 -4.50 -11.47
C ASP A 165 -8.24 -3.20 -10.79
N LEU A 166 -7.66 -2.28 -11.56
CA LEU A 166 -7.22 -0.97 -11.04
C LEU A 166 -8.37 -0.08 -10.56
N ASN A 167 -9.63 -0.38 -10.94
CA ASN A 167 -10.78 0.33 -10.40
C ASN A 167 -11.07 -0.03 -8.94
N GLN A 168 -10.38 -1.04 -8.42
CA GLN A 168 -10.42 -1.46 -7.02
C GLN A 168 -9.20 -0.97 -6.22
N LEU A 169 -8.40 -0.06 -6.80
CA LEU A 169 -7.30 0.60 -6.15
C LEU A 169 -7.68 1.99 -5.62
#